data_91ab32de4c196e66e3e6fd3dfc4c288d
#
_entry.id   91ab32de4c196e66e3e6fd3dfc4c288d
#
_cell.length_a   1.000
_cell.length_b   1.000
_cell.length_c   1.000
_cell.angle_alpha   90.00
_cell.angle_beta   90.00
_cell.angle_gamma   90.00
#
_symmetry.space_group_name_H-M   'P 1'
#
loop_
_entity.id
_entity.type
_entity.pdbx_description
1 polymer ?
#
loop_
_entity_poly.entity_id
_entity_poly.type
_entity_poly.pdbx_seq_one_letter_code
_entity_poly.pdbx_strand_id
1 'polypeptide(L)'
;MEDNQAQQRRSFLKRLIGFFTTGSLFTQVGQATEREVSTQELSYHQSNRGELRSETRIRRVVTGRTQANKSVFLSVGVSPRIVTLESLPGFALTELWATDDIQTVPIDPRDPTIKMASFVPGPGGTRFRMVRFPAPQEIVNGLPNGFDPVAFRREYQSKAPGLAETHEVEDFGMHTTHSIDYVIVLSGEIWLELDDRQEVHLKPGDCVVQNGTRHAWHNRSQEPCLMACVLVGAKPQ
;
A
#
# COMPACT_ATOMS: atom_id res chain seq x y z
N MET A 1 16.97 20.78 18.05
CA MET A 1 15.74 20.04 17.68
C MET A 1 15.22 20.46 16.29
N GLU A 2 15.18 21.73 15.96
CA GLU A 2 14.72 22.22 14.64
C GLU A 2 15.58 21.77 13.46
N ASP A 3 16.90 21.70 13.62
CA ASP A 3 17.82 21.28 12.55
C ASP A 3 17.62 19.80 12.16
N ASN A 4 17.31 18.92 13.11
CA ASN A 4 17.06 17.51 12.87
C ASN A 4 15.73 17.29 12.13
N GLN A 5 14.70 18.09 12.45
CA GLN A 5 13.42 18.06 11.73
C GLN A 5 13.55 18.55 10.28
N ALA A 6 14.35 19.62 10.05
CA ALA A 6 14.60 20.12 8.71
C ALA A 6 15.39 19.11 7.86
N GLN A 7 16.34 18.41 8.46
CA GLN A 7 17.11 17.35 7.80
C GLN A 7 16.24 16.12 7.48
N GLN A 8 15.36 15.70 8.40
CA GLN A 8 14.40 14.61 8.15
C GLN A 8 13.39 14.96 7.05
N ARG A 9 12.85 16.20 7.04
CA ARG A 9 11.98 16.70 5.96
C ARG A 9 12.67 16.69 4.59
N ARG A 10 13.94 17.14 4.53
CA ARG A 10 14.73 17.15 3.29
C ARG A 10 15.08 15.74 2.82
N SER A 11 15.39 14.82 3.73
CA SER A 11 15.66 13.42 3.42
C SER A 11 14.40 12.72 2.90
N PHE A 12 13.25 12.95 3.53
CA PHE A 12 11.95 12.42 3.09
C PHE A 12 11.59 12.89 1.68
N LEU A 13 11.65 14.21 1.42
CA LEU A 13 11.34 14.78 0.09
C LEU A 13 12.29 14.27 -0.99
N LYS A 14 13.59 14.14 -0.69
CA LYS A 14 14.57 13.59 -1.63
C LYS A 14 14.29 12.11 -1.96
N ARG A 15 13.84 11.33 -0.99
CA ARG A 15 13.51 9.91 -1.19
C ARG A 15 12.19 9.70 -1.93
N LEU A 16 11.22 10.59 -1.68
CA LEU A 16 9.89 10.51 -2.29
C LEU A 16 9.88 10.98 -3.75
N ILE A 17 10.65 12.04 -4.08
CA ILE A 17 10.56 12.75 -5.36
C ILE A 17 11.66 12.31 -6.35
N GLY A 18 12.71 11.63 -5.90
CA GLY A 18 13.86 11.30 -6.75
C GLY A 18 14.56 12.57 -7.29
N PHE A 19 15.84 12.49 -7.60
CA PHE A 19 16.55 13.60 -8.24
C PHE A 19 16.06 13.80 -9.67
N PHE A 20 15.36 14.90 -9.96
CA PHE A 20 15.19 15.37 -11.33
C PHE A 20 16.53 15.88 -11.84
N THR A 21 17.28 15.06 -12.56
CA THR A 21 18.34 15.55 -13.43
C THR A 21 17.69 16.08 -14.70
N THR A 22 17.85 17.36 -14.95
CA THR A 22 17.46 18.03 -16.17
C THR A 22 18.21 17.44 -17.37
N GLY A 23 17.55 16.58 -18.14
CA GLY A 23 17.98 16.12 -19.44
C GLY A 23 17.08 16.71 -20.51
N SER A 24 17.69 17.50 -21.44
CA SER A 24 17.04 18.12 -22.58
C SER A 24 16.24 17.13 -23.42
N LEU A 25 14.98 17.44 -23.65
CA LEU A 25 14.13 16.73 -24.60
C LEU A 25 14.29 17.35 -26.00
N PHE A 26 14.71 16.53 -26.93
CA PHE A 26 14.52 16.79 -28.35
C PHE A 26 13.11 16.36 -28.76
N THR A 27 12.37 17.30 -29.33
CA THR A 27 11.03 17.14 -29.88
C THR A 27 11.09 16.33 -31.19
N GLN A 28 10.38 15.20 -31.27
CA GLN A 28 9.92 14.66 -32.54
C GLN A 28 8.40 14.71 -32.59
N VAL A 29 7.87 15.57 -33.46
CA VAL A 29 6.47 15.67 -33.81
C VAL A 29 6.12 14.54 -34.76
N GLY A 30 5.43 13.52 -34.28
CA GLY A 30 4.78 12.52 -35.11
C GLY A 30 3.29 12.89 -35.25
N GLN A 31 2.81 13.06 -36.48
CA GLN A 31 1.40 13.27 -36.80
C GLN A 31 0.58 12.05 -36.35
N ALA A 32 -0.26 12.24 -35.34
CA ALA A 32 -1.29 11.29 -34.96
C ALA A 32 -2.55 11.58 -35.79
N THR A 33 -2.99 10.59 -36.54
CA THR A 33 -4.30 10.58 -37.19
C THR A 33 -5.40 10.65 -36.11
N GLU A 34 -6.27 11.63 -36.24
CA GLU A 34 -7.47 11.75 -35.39
C GLU A 34 -8.34 10.49 -35.55
N ARG A 35 -8.40 9.70 -34.49
CA ARG A 35 -9.41 8.67 -34.31
C ARG A 35 -10.57 9.31 -33.59
N GLU A 36 -11.76 9.27 -34.19
CA GLU A 36 -13.01 9.60 -33.48
C GLU A 36 -13.15 8.68 -32.26
N VAL A 37 -12.97 9.27 -31.08
CA VAL A 37 -13.20 8.58 -29.81
C VAL A 37 -14.69 8.42 -29.61
N SER A 38 -15.18 7.19 -29.52
CA SER A 38 -16.60 6.91 -29.36
C SER A 38 -17.13 7.51 -28.05
N THR A 39 -18.40 7.89 -28.04
CA THR A 39 -19.08 8.44 -26.84
C THR A 39 -19.05 7.48 -25.65
N GLN A 40 -18.89 6.18 -25.87
CA GLN A 40 -18.68 5.18 -24.82
C GLN A 40 -17.30 5.25 -24.16
N GLU A 41 -16.23 5.55 -24.91
CA GLU A 41 -14.88 5.74 -24.34
C GLU A 41 -14.79 7.02 -23.52
N LEU A 42 -15.49 8.09 -23.94
CA LEU A 42 -15.58 9.34 -23.17
C LEU A 42 -16.36 9.15 -21.86
N SER A 43 -17.42 8.34 -21.85
CA SER A 43 -18.16 8.04 -20.62
C SER A 43 -17.34 7.17 -19.66
N TYR A 44 -16.53 6.24 -20.17
CA TYR A 44 -15.61 5.42 -19.37
C TYR A 44 -14.50 6.27 -18.73
N HIS A 45 -13.94 7.23 -19.48
CA HIS A 45 -12.92 8.15 -18.93
C HIS A 45 -13.50 9.23 -18.00
N GLN A 46 -14.79 9.59 -18.14
CA GLN A 46 -15.44 10.51 -17.19
C GLN A 46 -15.87 9.80 -15.90
N SER A 47 -16.27 8.54 -15.96
CA SER A 47 -16.53 7.73 -14.75
C SER A 47 -15.24 7.51 -13.94
N ASN A 48 -14.10 7.29 -14.58
CA ASN A 48 -12.81 7.11 -13.91
C ASN A 48 -12.30 8.37 -13.17
N ARG A 49 -12.70 9.58 -13.53
CA ARG A 49 -12.34 10.80 -12.74
C ARG A 49 -13.11 10.90 -11.42
N GLY A 50 -14.27 10.24 -11.30
CA GLY A 50 -15.02 10.07 -10.04
C GLY A 50 -14.53 8.87 -9.21
N GLU A 51 -13.88 7.91 -9.83
CA GLU A 51 -13.49 6.61 -9.28
C GLU A 51 -12.08 6.57 -8.65
N LEU A 52 -11.29 7.64 -8.68
CA LEU A 52 -10.01 7.74 -7.94
C LEU A 52 -10.16 7.51 -6.42
N ARG A 53 -11.40 7.47 -5.92
CA ARG A 53 -11.73 6.97 -4.58
C ARG A 53 -12.05 5.47 -4.53
N SER A 54 -12.11 4.77 -5.67
CA SER A 54 -12.48 3.36 -5.72
C SER A 54 -11.29 2.44 -5.41
N GLU A 55 -10.06 2.85 -5.67
CA GLU A 55 -8.85 2.05 -5.42
C GLU A 55 -8.60 1.73 -3.93
N THR A 56 -9.24 2.45 -3.03
CA THR A 56 -9.21 2.15 -1.59
C THR A 56 -10.39 1.28 -1.15
N ARG A 57 -11.46 1.23 -1.95
CA ARG A 57 -12.70 0.49 -1.65
C ARG A 57 -12.69 -0.89 -2.28
N ILE A 58 -11.81 -1.72 -1.84
CA ILE A 58 -11.60 -3.07 -2.39
C ILE A 58 -12.78 -3.97 -2.04
N ARG A 59 -13.47 -4.48 -3.06
CA ARG A 59 -14.51 -5.49 -2.91
C ARG A 59 -13.87 -6.84 -2.60
N ARG A 60 -14.36 -7.51 -1.56
CA ARG A 60 -13.98 -8.87 -1.22
C ARG A 60 -15.19 -9.81 -1.20
N VAL A 61 -14.94 -11.09 -1.36
CA VAL A 61 -15.91 -12.17 -1.18
C VAL A 61 -15.38 -13.09 -0.12
N VAL A 62 -16.16 -13.34 0.93
CA VAL A 62 -15.82 -14.27 2.01
C VAL A 62 -16.77 -15.44 1.94
N THR A 63 -16.21 -16.65 1.92
CA THR A 63 -16.96 -17.90 1.90
C THR A 63 -16.89 -18.59 3.25
N GLY A 64 -17.86 -19.47 3.52
CA GLY A 64 -17.88 -20.27 4.73
C GLY A 64 -18.83 -21.45 4.58
N ARG A 65 -19.17 -22.06 5.72
CA ARG A 65 -20.09 -23.22 5.76
C ARG A 65 -21.24 -22.99 6.73
N THR A 66 -22.40 -23.50 6.39
CA THR A 66 -23.54 -23.59 7.31
C THR A 66 -23.32 -24.72 8.30
N GLN A 67 -24.19 -24.80 9.33
CA GLN A 67 -24.22 -25.94 10.26
C GLN A 67 -24.49 -27.29 9.54
N ALA A 68 -25.20 -27.26 8.42
CA ALA A 68 -25.43 -28.42 7.56
C ALA A 68 -24.27 -28.70 6.60
N ASN A 69 -23.09 -28.10 6.83
CA ASN A 69 -21.88 -28.26 6.02
C ASN A 69 -21.98 -27.82 4.56
N LYS A 70 -22.95 -26.96 4.22
CA LYS A 70 -23.08 -26.39 2.88
C LYS A 70 -22.18 -25.16 2.74
N SER A 71 -21.46 -25.07 1.62
CA SER A 71 -20.66 -23.89 1.28
C SER A 71 -21.58 -22.72 0.91
N VAL A 72 -21.31 -21.55 1.48
CA VAL A 72 -22.10 -20.32 1.30
C VAL A 72 -21.21 -19.10 1.21
N PHE A 73 -21.72 -18.01 0.65
CA PHE A 73 -21.11 -16.69 0.79
C PHE A 73 -21.50 -16.11 2.15
N LEU A 74 -20.51 -15.80 2.99
CA LEU A 74 -20.71 -15.13 4.27
C LEU A 74 -20.84 -13.61 4.08
N SER A 75 -20.02 -13.05 3.19
CA SER A 75 -20.13 -11.65 2.81
C SER A 75 -19.65 -11.41 1.38
N VAL A 76 -20.28 -10.42 0.74
CA VAL A 76 -19.89 -9.90 -0.59
C VAL A 76 -19.98 -8.39 -0.52
N GLY A 77 -18.85 -7.67 -0.58
CA GLY A 77 -18.85 -6.22 -0.44
C GLY A 77 -17.47 -5.63 -0.22
N VAL A 78 -17.44 -4.32 0.01
CA VAL A 78 -16.20 -3.60 0.31
C VAL A 78 -15.71 -4.03 1.70
N SER A 79 -14.40 -4.20 1.85
CA SER A 79 -13.81 -4.48 3.16
C SER A 79 -14.11 -3.33 4.14
N PRO A 80 -14.54 -3.63 5.37
CA PRO A 80 -14.87 -2.59 6.35
C PRO A 80 -13.62 -1.96 7.01
N ARG A 81 -12.44 -2.57 6.89
CA ARG A 81 -11.21 -2.10 7.53
C ARG A 81 -10.30 -1.42 6.52
N ILE A 82 -10.46 -0.10 6.40
CA ILE A 82 -9.63 0.75 5.55
C ILE A 82 -8.94 1.77 6.45
N VAL A 83 -7.63 1.90 6.31
CA VAL A 83 -6.79 2.91 6.97
C VAL A 83 -6.29 3.87 5.91
N THR A 84 -6.56 5.15 6.10
CA THR A 84 -5.99 6.26 5.33
C THR A 84 -5.30 7.22 6.27
N LEU A 85 -4.28 7.93 5.78
CA LEU A 85 -3.50 8.88 6.56
C LEU A 85 -3.68 10.29 6.00
N GLU A 86 -4.06 11.24 6.85
CA GLU A 86 -4.11 12.66 6.49
C GLU A 86 -2.70 13.22 6.29
N SER A 87 -1.75 12.71 7.09
CA SER A 87 -0.33 13.04 7.01
C SER A 87 0.41 12.41 5.83
N LEU A 88 -0.22 11.46 5.10
CA LEU A 88 0.28 10.88 3.86
C LEU A 88 -0.88 10.70 2.87
N PRO A 89 -1.34 11.80 2.24
CA PRO A 89 -2.48 11.77 1.34
C PRO A 89 -2.34 10.76 0.21
N GLY A 90 -3.42 10.04 -0.07
CA GLY A 90 -3.45 8.98 -1.07
C GLY A 90 -2.93 7.62 -0.60
N PHE A 91 -2.24 7.54 0.53
CA PHE A 91 -1.87 6.24 1.12
C PHE A 91 -3.10 5.53 1.70
N ALA A 92 -3.21 4.21 1.45
CA ALA A 92 -4.26 3.41 2.05
C ALA A 92 -3.82 1.96 2.29
N LEU A 93 -4.27 1.42 3.43
CA LEU A 93 -4.24 -0.01 3.74
C LEU A 93 -5.69 -0.50 3.81
N THR A 94 -6.04 -1.50 3.00
CA THR A 94 -7.34 -2.18 3.06
C THR A 94 -7.13 -3.61 3.50
N GLU A 95 -7.46 -3.92 4.76
CA GLU A 95 -7.35 -5.28 5.29
C GLU A 95 -8.49 -6.14 4.76
N LEU A 96 -8.14 -7.19 4.02
CA LEU A 96 -9.12 -8.09 3.41
C LEU A 96 -9.46 -9.26 4.33
N TRP A 97 -8.46 -9.81 5.03
CA TRP A 97 -8.63 -10.87 6.01
C TRP A 97 -7.47 -10.89 7.00
N ALA A 98 -7.72 -11.46 8.18
CA ALA A 98 -6.70 -11.63 9.22
C ALA A 98 -6.92 -12.95 9.95
N THR A 99 -5.82 -13.58 10.37
CA THR A 99 -5.82 -14.65 11.36
C THR A 99 -4.72 -14.37 12.38
N ASP A 100 -4.94 -14.68 13.64
CA ASP A 100 -3.97 -14.40 14.70
C ASP A 100 -3.14 -15.63 15.10
N ASP A 101 -3.57 -16.83 14.64
CA ASP A 101 -2.92 -18.11 14.93
C ASP A 101 -3.17 -19.10 13.79
N ILE A 102 -2.63 -20.33 13.92
CA ILE A 102 -2.93 -21.46 13.03
C ILE A 102 -4.43 -21.76 13.08
N GLN A 103 -5.05 -21.71 11.94
CA GLN A 103 -6.50 -21.83 11.82
C GLN A 103 -6.95 -23.28 11.58
N THR A 104 -8.13 -23.60 12.07
CA THR A 104 -8.89 -24.78 11.67
C THR A 104 -10.00 -24.39 10.70
N VAL A 105 -10.38 -25.30 9.80
CA VAL A 105 -11.51 -25.08 8.89
C VAL A 105 -12.67 -26.02 9.23
N PRO A 106 -13.92 -25.53 9.21
CA PRO A 106 -14.34 -24.18 8.81
C PRO A 106 -13.96 -23.13 9.86
N ILE A 107 -13.58 -21.94 9.37
CA ILE A 107 -13.22 -20.82 10.22
C ILE A 107 -14.46 -20.17 10.84
N ASP A 108 -14.27 -19.43 11.95
CA ASP A 108 -15.29 -18.55 12.54
C ASP A 108 -15.85 -17.59 11.47
N PRO A 109 -17.18 -17.49 11.30
CA PRO A 109 -17.78 -16.65 10.28
C PRO A 109 -17.66 -15.15 10.56
N ARG A 110 -17.27 -14.75 11.77
CA ARG A 110 -17.09 -13.32 12.12
C ARG A 110 -15.91 -12.72 11.39
N ASP A 111 -16.05 -11.46 10.96
CA ASP A 111 -14.99 -10.74 10.30
C ASP A 111 -13.87 -10.37 11.30
N PRO A 112 -12.67 -10.95 11.17
CA PRO A 112 -11.58 -10.70 12.13
C PRO A 112 -10.95 -9.32 11.93
N THR A 113 -11.08 -8.69 10.75
CA THR A 113 -10.41 -7.43 10.44
C THR A 113 -10.94 -6.26 11.26
N ILE A 114 -12.19 -6.33 11.71
CA ILE A 114 -12.86 -5.24 12.46
C ILE A 114 -12.19 -4.99 13.81
N LYS A 115 -11.78 -6.08 14.49
CA LYS A 115 -11.26 -6.04 15.87
C LYS A 115 -9.80 -6.45 15.99
N MET A 116 -9.07 -6.56 14.86
CA MET A 116 -7.67 -6.95 14.93
C MET A 116 -6.85 -5.92 15.71
N ALA A 117 -6.04 -6.39 16.64
CA ALA A 117 -5.23 -5.55 17.52
C ALA A 117 -3.92 -5.11 16.88
N SER A 118 -3.41 -5.87 15.91
CA SER A 118 -2.15 -5.58 15.23
C SER A 118 -2.27 -5.79 13.72
N PHE A 119 -1.67 -4.88 12.97
CA PHE A 119 -1.52 -5.01 11.51
C PHE A 119 -0.37 -5.92 11.09
N VAL A 120 0.45 -6.40 12.03
CA VAL A 120 1.46 -7.44 11.80
C VAL A 120 0.95 -8.75 12.41
N PRO A 121 1.03 -9.88 11.68
CA PRO A 121 0.60 -11.17 12.22
C PRO A 121 1.59 -11.68 13.28
N GLY A 122 1.08 -12.31 14.33
CA GLY A 122 1.89 -13.17 15.19
C GLY A 122 2.29 -14.48 14.49
N PRO A 123 3.19 -15.29 15.09
CA PRO A 123 3.62 -16.57 14.51
C PRO A 123 2.44 -17.49 14.18
N GLY A 124 2.34 -17.94 12.93
CA GLY A 124 1.25 -18.77 12.43
C GLY A 124 -0.01 -17.99 12.00
N GLY A 125 -0.10 -16.72 12.34
CA GLY A 125 -1.17 -15.84 11.88
C GLY A 125 -0.92 -15.31 10.46
N THR A 126 -1.92 -14.65 9.88
CA THR A 126 -1.83 -14.06 8.54
C THR A 126 -2.47 -12.68 8.49
N ARG A 127 -2.02 -11.86 7.55
CA ARG A 127 -2.70 -10.62 7.12
C ARG A 127 -2.78 -10.63 5.60
N PHE A 128 -3.98 -10.45 5.07
CA PHE A 128 -4.21 -10.26 3.64
C PHE A 128 -4.75 -8.87 3.41
N ARG A 129 -4.02 -8.06 2.67
CA ARG A 129 -4.33 -6.65 2.45
C ARG A 129 -4.03 -6.18 1.04
N MET A 130 -4.66 -5.07 0.69
CA MET A 130 -4.22 -4.21 -0.40
C MET A 130 -3.52 -2.99 0.17
N VAL A 131 -2.41 -2.59 -0.47
CA VAL A 131 -1.67 -1.39 -0.13
C VAL A 131 -1.64 -0.48 -1.35
N ARG A 132 -2.13 0.75 -1.17
CA ARG A 132 -2.02 1.80 -2.18
C ARG A 132 -0.93 2.78 -1.78
N PHE A 133 0.06 2.92 -2.63
CA PHE A 133 1.10 3.94 -2.52
C PHE A 133 0.76 5.09 -3.45
N PRO A 134 0.60 6.32 -2.92
CA PRO A 134 0.29 7.49 -3.74
C PRO A 134 1.43 7.83 -4.70
N ALA A 135 1.10 8.50 -5.79
CA ALA A 135 2.11 9.20 -6.58
C ALA A 135 2.67 10.39 -5.78
N PRO A 136 3.95 10.78 -5.99
CA PRO A 136 4.55 11.93 -5.30
C PRO A 136 3.72 13.21 -5.40
N GLN A 137 3.08 13.45 -6.55
CA GLN A 137 2.27 14.65 -6.76
C GLN A 137 0.99 14.67 -5.90
N GLU A 138 0.39 13.51 -5.60
CA GLU A 138 -0.75 13.44 -4.69
C GLU A 138 -0.36 13.91 -3.28
N ILE A 139 0.83 13.52 -2.81
CA ILE A 139 1.35 13.93 -1.51
C ILE A 139 1.62 15.43 -1.47
N VAL A 140 2.31 15.95 -2.49
CA VAL A 140 2.60 17.39 -2.59
C VAL A 140 1.31 18.22 -2.62
N ASN A 141 0.32 17.82 -3.42
CA ASN A 141 -0.96 18.51 -3.52
C ASN A 141 -1.79 18.43 -2.22
N GLY A 142 -1.69 17.32 -1.50
CA GLY A 142 -2.43 17.12 -0.26
C GLY A 142 -1.75 17.72 0.99
N LEU A 143 -0.49 18.13 0.89
CA LEU A 143 0.30 18.70 1.99
C LEU A 143 0.91 20.05 1.61
N PRO A 144 0.09 21.12 1.48
CA PRO A 144 0.58 22.44 1.06
C PRO A 144 1.63 23.03 2.01
N ASN A 145 1.61 22.65 3.29
CA ASN A 145 2.58 23.05 4.31
C ASN A 145 3.77 22.09 4.45
N GLY A 146 3.85 21.07 3.58
CA GLY A 146 4.88 20.06 3.58
C GLY A 146 4.60 18.90 4.56
N PHE A 147 5.44 17.87 4.47
CA PHE A 147 5.35 16.67 5.28
C PHE A 147 5.86 16.91 6.72
N ASP A 148 5.08 16.49 7.71
CA ASP A 148 5.46 16.48 9.12
C ASP A 148 5.69 15.03 9.61
N PRO A 149 6.95 14.59 9.82
CA PRO A 149 7.24 13.22 10.22
C PRO A 149 6.74 12.87 11.62
N VAL A 150 6.57 13.86 12.51
CA VAL A 150 6.07 13.64 13.88
C VAL A 150 4.55 13.39 13.85
N ALA A 151 3.82 14.23 13.11
CA ALA A 151 2.38 14.05 12.91
C ALA A 151 2.09 12.73 12.20
N PHE A 152 2.86 12.40 11.14
CA PHE A 152 2.75 11.13 10.43
C PHE A 152 2.93 9.94 11.39
N ARG A 153 4.00 9.90 12.17
CA ARG A 153 4.27 8.79 13.09
C ARG A 153 3.14 8.61 14.10
N ARG A 154 2.68 9.70 14.71
CA ARG A 154 1.57 9.66 15.68
C ARG A 154 0.29 9.12 15.06
N GLU A 155 -0.06 9.60 13.87
CA GLU A 155 -1.25 9.17 13.17
C GLU A 155 -1.14 7.69 12.77
N TYR A 156 0.01 7.28 12.22
CA TYR A 156 0.24 5.92 11.78
C TYR A 156 0.19 4.91 12.93
N GLN A 157 0.82 5.22 14.07
CA GLN A 157 0.73 4.40 15.28
C GLN A 157 -0.72 4.26 15.78
N SER A 158 -1.50 5.31 15.73
CA SER A 158 -2.90 5.28 16.14
C SER A 158 -3.78 4.45 15.20
N LYS A 159 -3.53 4.51 13.88
CA LYS A 159 -4.39 3.91 12.85
C LYS A 159 -3.96 2.50 12.43
N ALA A 160 -2.67 2.18 12.53
CA ALA A 160 -2.10 0.89 12.13
C ALA A 160 -1.11 0.34 13.19
N PRO A 161 -1.60 0.06 14.42
CA PRO A 161 -0.77 -0.46 15.50
C PRO A 161 -0.10 -1.80 15.11
N GLY A 162 1.09 -2.03 15.64
CA GLY A 162 1.94 -3.16 15.29
C GLY A 162 2.76 -2.92 14.02
N LEU A 163 2.16 -2.35 12.95
CA LEU A 163 2.89 -2.05 11.72
C LEU A 163 3.69 -0.75 11.83
N ALA A 164 3.13 0.27 12.43
CA ALA A 164 3.82 1.55 12.60
C ALA A 164 5.10 1.43 13.44
N GLU A 165 5.10 0.51 14.42
CA GLU A 165 6.23 0.25 15.30
C GLU A 165 7.37 -0.49 14.62
N THR A 166 7.14 -1.17 13.50
CA THR A 166 8.20 -1.84 12.72
C THR A 166 9.05 -0.88 11.91
N HIS A 167 8.58 0.36 11.73
CA HIS A 167 9.25 1.37 10.93
C HIS A 167 10.36 2.07 11.71
N GLU A 168 11.49 2.25 11.05
CA GLU A 168 12.67 2.91 11.62
C GLU A 168 12.45 4.43 11.77
N VAL A 169 13.05 5.00 12.81
CA VAL A 169 13.01 6.44 13.07
C VAL A 169 13.92 7.20 12.13
N GLU A 170 15.14 6.66 11.97
CA GLU A 170 16.25 7.32 11.28
C GLU A 170 16.16 7.15 9.76
N ASP A 171 15.56 6.06 9.30
CA ASP A 171 15.46 5.71 7.90
C ASP A 171 13.99 5.59 7.47
N PHE A 172 13.41 6.71 7.04
CA PHE A 172 11.98 6.80 6.72
C PHE A 172 11.57 5.78 5.65
N GLY A 173 10.52 5.00 5.98
CA GLY A 173 9.97 3.96 5.12
C GLY A 173 10.61 2.58 5.32
N MET A 174 11.84 2.54 5.86
CA MET A 174 12.50 1.28 6.19
C MET A 174 11.81 0.60 7.37
N HIS A 175 11.56 -0.68 7.23
CA HIS A 175 10.93 -1.50 8.27
C HIS A 175 11.27 -2.97 8.12
N THR A 176 11.02 -3.72 9.20
CA THR A 176 11.21 -5.18 9.25
C THR A 176 10.03 -5.80 9.97
N THR A 177 9.41 -6.81 9.37
CA THR A 177 8.35 -7.61 9.99
C THR A 177 8.83 -9.05 10.20
N HIS A 178 8.41 -9.68 11.30
CA HIS A 178 8.65 -11.11 11.52
C HIS A 178 7.60 -11.93 10.75
N SER A 179 7.66 -11.84 9.42
CA SER A 179 6.75 -12.54 8.53
C SER A 179 7.43 -12.89 7.21
N ILE A 180 6.86 -13.86 6.51
CA ILE A 180 7.13 -14.07 5.09
C ILE A 180 5.98 -13.42 4.34
N ASP A 181 6.30 -12.47 3.46
CA ASP A 181 5.28 -11.71 2.74
C ASP A 181 5.30 -12.08 1.26
N TYR A 182 4.13 -12.40 0.74
CA TYR A 182 3.92 -12.56 -0.70
C TYR A 182 3.25 -11.29 -1.22
N VAL A 183 3.97 -10.56 -2.08
CA VAL A 183 3.52 -9.28 -2.63
C VAL A 183 3.37 -9.38 -4.13
N ILE A 184 2.28 -8.83 -4.66
CA ILE A 184 2.01 -8.78 -6.10
C ILE A 184 1.69 -7.34 -6.46
N VAL A 185 2.39 -6.76 -7.43
CA VAL A 185 2.05 -5.46 -8.00
C VAL A 185 0.86 -5.64 -8.93
N LEU A 186 -0.25 -4.95 -8.67
CA LEU A 186 -1.49 -5.04 -9.44
C LEU A 186 -1.61 -3.92 -10.48
N SER A 187 -1.21 -2.70 -10.10
CA SER A 187 -1.20 -1.54 -10.99
C SER A 187 -0.15 -0.52 -10.54
N GLY A 188 0.24 0.37 -11.44
CA GLY A 188 1.31 1.33 -11.20
C GLY A 188 2.68 0.66 -11.13
N GLU A 189 3.66 1.40 -10.63
CA GLU A 189 5.05 0.95 -10.52
C GLU A 189 5.59 1.30 -9.13
N ILE A 190 6.53 0.50 -8.62
CA ILE A 190 7.13 0.73 -7.31
C ILE A 190 8.58 0.24 -7.28
N TRP A 191 9.40 0.85 -6.43
CA TRP A 191 10.77 0.42 -6.17
C TRP A 191 10.84 -0.21 -4.79
N LEU A 192 11.33 -1.43 -4.72
CA LEU A 192 11.70 -2.11 -3.48
C LEU A 192 13.15 -1.80 -3.17
N GLU A 193 13.40 -1.20 -2.02
CA GLU A 193 14.74 -0.92 -1.50
C GLU A 193 15.07 -1.89 -0.37
N LEU A 194 16.29 -2.44 -0.39
CA LEU A 194 16.88 -3.24 0.68
C LEU A 194 18.07 -2.48 1.32
N ASP A 195 18.91 -3.19 2.08
CA ASP A 195 20.14 -2.66 2.63
C ASP A 195 21.09 -2.18 1.53
N ASP A 196 22.05 -1.32 1.90
CA ASP A 196 23.04 -0.73 1.00
C ASP A 196 22.43 0.01 -0.21
N ARG A 197 21.17 0.47 -0.07
CA ARG A 197 20.43 1.15 -1.15
C ARG A 197 20.26 0.32 -2.42
N GLN A 198 20.28 -0.99 -2.30
CA GLN A 198 19.97 -1.86 -3.41
C GLN A 198 18.48 -1.79 -3.72
N GLU A 199 18.16 -1.56 -4.98
CA GLU A 199 16.77 -1.37 -5.42
C GLU A 199 16.42 -2.24 -6.61
N VAL A 200 15.15 -2.64 -6.65
CA VAL A 200 14.55 -3.31 -7.81
C VAL A 200 13.28 -2.54 -8.19
N HIS A 201 13.17 -2.20 -9.47
CA HIS A 201 11.98 -1.60 -10.06
C HIS A 201 10.97 -2.69 -10.41
N LEU A 202 9.76 -2.57 -9.89
CA LEU A 202 8.68 -3.54 -10.03
C LEU A 202 7.50 -2.94 -10.79
N LYS A 203 6.88 -3.78 -11.62
CA LYS A 203 5.77 -3.45 -12.53
C LYS A 203 4.58 -4.38 -12.30
N PRO A 204 3.39 -4.08 -12.84
CA PRO A 204 2.22 -4.93 -12.72
C PRO A 204 2.50 -6.37 -13.14
N GLY A 205 2.16 -7.32 -12.26
CA GLY A 205 2.42 -8.75 -12.41
C GLY A 205 3.70 -9.24 -11.73
N ASP A 206 4.63 -8.35 -11.38
CA ASP A 206 5.82 -8.75 -10.62
C ASP A 206 5.42 -9.22 -9.21
N CYS A 207 6.09 -10.27 -8.75
CA CYS A 207 5.87 -10.89 -7.45
C CYS A 207 7.14 -10.81 -6.62
N VAL A 208 6.98 -10.48 -5.34
CA VAL A 208 8.07 -10.45 -4.37
C VAL A 208 7.79 -11.45 -3.26
N VAL A 209 8.80 -12.21 -2.87
CA VAL A 209 8.83 -12.98 -1.64
C VAL A 209 9.76 -12.27 -0.68
N GLN A 210 9.16 -11.61 0.32
CA GLN A 210 9.87 -10.87 1.36
C GLN A 210 10.07 -11.78 2.56
N ASN A 211 11.31 -12.15 2.84
CA ASN A 211 11.68 -13.13 3.88
C ASN A 211 12.06 -12.46 5.21
N GLY A 212 11.20 -11.59 5.76
CA GLY A 212 11.49 -10.87 7.00
C GLY A 212 12.73 -9.96 6.90
N THR A 213 13.05 -9.52 5.70
CA THR A 213 14.20 -8.64 5.45
C THR A 213 13.83 -7.18 5.70
N ARG A 214 14.80 -6.38 6.08
CA ARG A 214 14.68 -4.93 6.18
C ARG A 214 14.45 -4.35 4.79
N HIS A 215 13.39 -3.54 4.61
CA HIS A 215 13.02 -3.03 3.29
C HIS A 215 12.20 -1.74 3.35
N ALA A 216 12.13 -1.04 2.21
CA ALA A 216 11.22 0.08 2.00
C ALA A 216 10.60 0.02 0.59
N TRP A 217 9.46 0.69 0.44
CA TRP A 217 8.73 0.81 -0.82
C TRP A 217 8.68 2.28 -1.24
N HIS A 218 9.06 2.57 -2.49
CA HIS A 218 9.10 3.92 -3.02
C HIS A 218 8.32 4.01 -4.33
N ASN A 219 7.22 4.75 -4.33
CA ASN A 219 6.57 5.11 -5.57
C ASN A 219 7.23 6.40 -6.11
N ARG A 220 7.97 6.28 -7.19
CA ARG A 220 8.61 7.40 -7.90
C ARG A 220 7.96 7.68 -9.24
N SER A 221 6.90 6.93 -9.57
CA SER A 221 6.15 7.09 -10.81
C SER A 221 5.14 8.26 -10.71
N GLN A 222 4.51 8.57 -11.81
CA GLN A 222 3.48 9.62 -11.84
C GLN A 222 2.09 9.11 -11.43
N GLU A 223 1.93 7.79 -11.35
CA GLU A 223 0.67 7.13 -11.02
C GLU A 223 0.75 6.43 -9.65
N PRO A 224 -0.37 6.27 -8.96
CA PRO A 224 -0.40 5.47 -7.75
C PRO A 224 -0.08 3.99 -8.04
N CYS A 225 0.55 3.33 -7.07
CA CYS A 225 0.79 1.89 -7.13
C CYS A 225 -0.16 1.16 -6.18
N LEU A 226 -0.79 0.09 -6.67
CA LEU A 226 -1.61 -0.82 -5.88
C LEU A 226 -0.94 -2.19 -5.81
N MET A 227 -0.78 -2.71 -4.60
CA MET A 227 -0.22 -4.03 -4.34
C MET A 227 -1.18 -4.88 -3.52
N ALA A 228 -1.19 -6.20 -3.80
CA ALA A 228 -1.76 -7.21 -2.92
C ALA A 228 -0.63 -7.81 -2.07
N CYS A 229 -0.85 -7.91 -0.75
CA CYS A 229 0.14 -8.42 0.19
C CYS A 229 -0.49 -9.47 1.10
N VAL A 230 0.16 -10.63 1.20
CA VAL A 230 -0.17 -11.67 2.18
C VAL A 230 1.02 -11.84 3.11
N LEU A 231 0.86 -11.49 4.38
CA LEU A 231 1.87 -11.66 5.42
C LEU A 231 1.55 -12.94 6.19
N VAL A 232 2.54 -13.80 6.31
CA VAL A 232 2.47 -15.04 7.12
C VAL A 232 3.45 -14.88 8.28
N GLY A 233 2.92 -14.77 9.49
CA GLY A 233 3.71 -14.55 10.70
C GLY A 233 4.67 -15.69 10.98
N ALA A 234 5.93 -15.35 11.23
CA ALA A 234 7.02 -16.25 11.53
C ALA A 234 7.57 -16.02 12.94
N LYS A 235 8.29 -16.99 13.47
CA LYS A 235 9.05 -16.82 14.72
C LYS A 235 10.34 -16.07 14.41
N PRO A 236 10.72 -15.07 15.18
CA PRO A 236 12.05 -14.50 15.09
C PRO A 236 13.10 -15.58 15.44
N GLN A 237 14.26 -15.49 14.80
CA GLN A 237 15.41 -16.33 15.12
C GLN A 237 16.05 -15.89 16.42
#